data_3bdf2990dfaae88814c80a63331fa7a0
#
_entry.id   3bdf2990dfaae88814c80a63331fa7a0
#
_cell.length_a   1.000
_cell.length_b   1.000
_cell.length_c   1.000
_cell.angle_alpha   90.00
_cell.angle_beta   90.00
_cell.angle_gamma   90.00
#
_symmetry.space_group_name_H-M   'P 1'
#
loop_
_entity.id
_entity.type
_entity.pdbx_description
1 polymer ?
#
loop_
_entity_poly.entity_id
_entity_poly.type
_entity_poly.pdbx_seq_one_letter_code
_entity_poly.pdbx_strand_id
1 'polypeptide(L)'
;NFGEAIFSMQRKISAVLFDMDGLLLDTEQVVLDCFRQTCAGLGLSDMDHVFYQCIGLRRVDSRLVLERGLGHLVDLAEFDTSWKTRIESWLADNVPVKPGAEKLLQQLQDRGIPRVVATSTTSDVAIENLKTAGLYPLITTVLGGEQVENGKPDPEIYLKAAALAGHEP
;
A
#
# COMPACT_ATOMS: atom_id res chain seq x y z
N ASN A 1 -11.27 -25.32 42.51
CA ASN A 1 -10.63 -24.06 42.12
C ASN A 1 -11.09 -23.65 40.73
N PHE A 2 -12.22 -22.95 40.67
CA PHE A 2 -12.80 -22.40 39.41
C PHE A 2 -12.18 -21.06 39.00
N GLY A 3 -11.17 -20.57 39.74
CA GLY A 3 -10.55 -19.25 39.52
C GLY A 3 -9.33 -19.19 38.58
N GLU A 4 -8.71 -20.32 38.26
CA GLU A 4 -7.47 -20.34 37.48
C GLU A 4 -7.67 -20.62 35.97
N ALA A 5 -8.88 -21.01 35.54
CA ALA A 5 -9.15 -21.37 34.14
C ALA A 5 -9.52 -20.18 33.25
N ILE A 6 -9.69 -18.97 33.77
CA ILE A 6 -10.17 -17.79 32.99
C ILE A 6 -9.01 -16.90 32.52
N PHE A 7 -7.77 -17.12 32.95
CA PHE A 7 -6.65 -16.18 32.70
C PHE A 7 -5.65 -16.61 31.62
N SER A 8 -6.01 -17.49 30.68
CA SER A 8 -5.03 -17.91 29.66
C SER A 8 -5.61 -18.06 28.24
N MET A 9 -6.39 -17.09 27.78
CA MET A 9 -6.58 -16.90 26.34
C MET A 9 -6.11 -15.50 25.93
N GLN A 10 -4.90 -15.12 26.28
CA GLN A 10 -4.20 -14.09 25.51
C GLN A 10 -3.96 -14.69 24.12
N ARG A 11 -4.78 -14.29 23.14
CA ARG A 11 -4.52 -14.63 21.72
C ARG A 11 -3.14 -14.10 21.37
N LYS A 12 -2.19 -15.00 21.23
CA LYS A 12 -0.83 -14.64 20.85
C LYS A 12 -0.88 -14.20 19.38
N ILE A 13 -0.40 -12.98 19.07
CA ILE A 13 -0.21 -12.56 17.70
C ILE A 13 0.83 -13.48 17.07
N SER A 14 0.46 -14.16 15.99
CA SER A 14 1.29 -15.15 15.30
C SER A 14 1.88 -14.63 13.98
N ALA A 15 1.27 -13.62 13.38
CA ALA A 15 1.77 -12.88 12.22
C ALA A 15 1.15 -11.48 12.20
N VAL A 16 1.77 -10.56 11.46
CA VAL A 16 1.21 -9.24 11.19
C VAL A 16 1.19 -9.00 9.67
N LEU A 17 0.02 -8.66 9.16
CA LEU A 17 -0.20 -8.35 7.76
C LEU A 17 -0.37 -6.84 7.63
N PHE A 18 0.56 -6.21 6.92
CA PHE A 18 0.63 -4.76 6.78
C PHE A 18 0.10 -4.32 5.43
N ASP A 19 -0.69 -3.29 5.40
CA ASP A 19 -0.75 -2.44 4.21
C ASP A 19 0.56 -1.66 4.07
N MET A 20 0.85 -1.11 2.90
CA MET A 20 2.09 -0.40 2.63
C MET A 20 1.87 1.11 2.55
N ASP A 21 1.11 1.54 1.54
CA ASP A 21 0.93 2.95 1.22
C ASP A 21 0.02 3.62 2.26
N GLY A 22 0.47 4.75 2.82
CA GLY A 22 -0.24 5.41 3.91
C GLY A 22 -0.09 4.76 5.29
N LEU A 23 0.50 3.54 5.40
CA LEU A 23 0.69 2.83 6.68
C LEU A 23 2.17 2.64 7.05
N LEU A 24 2.96 1.97 6.23
CA LEU A 24 4.41 1.83 6.40
C LEU A 24 5.16 2.98 5.74
N LEU A 25 4.73 3.35 4.55
CA LEU A 25 5.29 4.43 3.74
C LEU A 25 4.31 5.61 3.71
N ASP A 26 4.83 6.83 3.79
CA ASP A 26 4.04 8.07 3.71
C ASP A 26 3.96 8.58 2.27
N THR A 27 3.56 7.69 1.37
CA THR A 27 3.53 7.92 -0.08
C THR A 27 2.27 8.63 -0.57
N GLU A 28 1.16 8.56 0.17
CA GLU A 28 -0.13 9.13 -0.26
C GLU A 28 -0.07 10.62 -0.56
N GLN A 29 0.62 11.40 0.31
CA GLN A 29 0.77 12.84 0.10
C GLN A 29 1.58 13.16 -1.16
N VAL A 30 2.64 12.38 -1.41
CA VAL A 30 3.48 12.51 -2.60
C VAL A 30 2.67 12.24 -3.86
N VAL A 31 1.90 11.16 -3.85
CA VAL A 31 1.07 10.74 -5.00
C VAL A 31 -0.02 11.77 -5.27
N LEU A 32 -0.63 12.36 -4.23
CA LEU A 32 -1.60 13.45 -4.34
C LEU A 32 -0.95 14.70 -4.93
N ASP A 33 0.23 15.10 -4.47
CA ASP A 33 0.90 16.31 -4.97
C ASP A 33 1.33 16.12 -6.44
N CYS A 34 1.78 14.93 -6.82
CA CYS A 34 2.02 14.57 -8.23
C CYS A 34 0.73 14.61 -9.07
N PHE A 35 -0.40 14.14 -8.52
CA PHE A 35 -1.71 14.21 -9.15
C PHE A 35 -2.12 15.67 -9.43
N ARG A 36 -2.05 16.52 -8.42
CA ARG A 36 -2.34 17.97 -8.52
C ARG A 36 -1.48 18.66 -9.56
N GLN A 37 -0.17 18.38 -9.58
CA GLN A 37 0.75 18.94 -10.57
C GLN A 37 0.43 18.47 -11.99
N THR A 38 0.01 17.20 -12.14
CA THR A 38 -0.41 16.67 -13.43
C THR A 38 -1.70 17.33 -13.90
N CYS A 39 -2.70 17.45 -13.03
CA CYS A 39 -3.94 18.18 -13.30
C CYS A 39 -3.65 19.63 -13.74
N ALA A 40 -2.84 20.35 -12.95
CA ALA A 40 -2.50 21.74 -13.27
C ALA A 40 -1.76 21.89 -14.60
N GLY A 41 -0.86 20.94 -14.94
CA GLY A 41 -0.17 20.91 -16.24
C GLY A 41 -1.12 20.72 -17.45
N LEU A 42 -2.30 20.12 -17.22
CA LEU A 42 -3.35 19.91 -18.20
C LEU A 42 -4.50 20.94 -18.09
N GLY A 43 -4.32 22.00 -17.30
CA GLY A 43 -5.30 23.06 -17.12
C GLY A 43 -6.50 22.70 -16.24
N LEU A 44 -6.41 21.62 -15.46
CA LEU A 44 -7.45 21.21 -14.52
C LEU A 44 -7.19 21.75 -13.12
N SER A 45 -8.24 22.13 -12.40
CA SER A 45 -8.22 22.54 -10.99
C SER A 45 -9.27 21.77 -10.20
N ASP A 46 -9.09 21.68 -8.88
CA ASP A 46 -10.07 21.14 -7.93
C ASP A 46 -10.46 19.67 -8.17
N MET A 47 -9.52 18.83 -8.64
CA MET A 47 -9.72 17.41 -8.96
C MET A 47 -9.39 16.45 -7.82
N ASP A 48 -9.05 16.94 -6.63
CA ASP A 48 -8.69 16.10 -5.46
C ASP A 48 -9.75 15.05 -5.11
N HIS A 49 -11.03 15.37 -5.34
CA HIS A 49 -12.14 14.44 -5.09
C HIS A 49 -12.08 13.18 -5.98
N VAL A 50 -11.45 13.25 -7.15
CA VAL A 50 -11.20 12.08 -8.01
C VAL A 50 -10.07 11.25 -7.42
N PHE A 51 -8.97 11.89 -6.98
CA PHE A 51 -7.86 11.22 -6.35
C PHE A 51 -8.28 10.44 -5.10
N TYR A 52 -9.07 11.06 -4.21
CA TYR A 52 -9.49 10.40 -2.96
C TYR A 52 -10.30 9.11 -3.20
N GLN A 53 -10.97 8.97 -4.33
CA GLN A 53 -11.66 7.74 -4.70
C GLN A 53 -10.70 6.64 -5.21
N CYS A 54 -9.45 6.97 -5.53
CA CYS A 54 -8.44 6.02 -5.98
C CYS A 54 -7.62 5.44 -4.82
N ILE A 55 -7.67 6.04 -3.62
CA ILE A 55 -6.88 5.60 -2.47
C ILE A 55 -7.20 4.15 -2.13
N GLY A 56 -6.15 3.34 -1.96
CA GLY A 56 -6.27 1.92 -1.61
C GLY A 56 -6.67 0.98 -2.75
N LEU A 57 -7.04 1.50 -3.92
CA LEU A 57 -7.38 0.69 -5.09
C LEU A 57 -6.13 0.24 -5.86
N ARG A 58 -6.25 -0.90 -6.57
CA ARG A 58 -5.26 -1.29 -7.57
C ARG A 58 -5.33 -0.34 -8.77
N ARG A 59 -4.22 -0.25 -9.51
CA ARG A 59 -4.15 0.61 -10.72
C ARG A 59 -5.28 0.34 -11.72
N VAL A 60 -5.63 -0.93 -11.94
CA VAL A 60 -6.73 -1.31 -12.85
C VAL A 60 -8.09 -0.79 -12.37
N ASP A 61 -8.32 -0.81 -11.06
CA ASP A 61 -9.57 -0.36 -10.46
C ASP A 61 -9.63 1.19 -10.41
N SER A 62 -8.51 1.84 -10.09
CA SER A 62 -8.37 3.31 -10.12
C SER A 62 -8.61 3.88 -11.51
N ARG A 63 -8.25 3.15 -12.58
CA ARG A 63 -8.48 3.61 -13.95
C ARG A 63 -9.95 3.90 -14.23
N LEU A 64 -10.87 3.07 -13.73
CA LEU A 64 -12.31 3.30 -13.90
C LEU A 64 -12.78 4.58 -13.18
N VAL A 65 -12.16 4.92 -12.06
CA VAL A 65 -12.42 6.17 -11.34
C VAL A 65 -11.92 7.37 -12.15
N LEU A 66 -10.69 7.29 -12.67
CA LEU A 66 -10.09 8.33 -13.51
C LEU A 66 -10.87 8.53 -14.80
N GLU A 67 -11.34 7.46 -15.45
CA GLU A 67 -12.18 7.55 -16.66
C GLU A 67 -13.47 8.31 -16.41
N ARG A 68 -14.15 8.05 -15.30
CA ARG A 68 -15.37 8.77 -14.92
C ARG A 68 -15.12 10.22 -14.53
N GLY A 69 -14.02 10.47 -13.79
CA GLY A 69 -13.72 11.80 -13.26
C GLY A 69 -13.01 12.73 -14.24
N LEU A 70 -12.11 12.20 -15.08
CA LEU A 70 -11.21 13.00 -15.93
C LEU A 70 -11.34 12.69 -17.43
N GLY A 71 -11.87 11.51 -17.82
CA GLY A 71 -11.80 11.04 -19.20
C GLY A 71 -12.54 11.90 -20.24
N HIS A 72 -13.45 12.75 -19.80
CA HIS A 72 -14.13 13.73 -20.64
C HIS A 72 -13.43 15.10 -20.69
N LEU A 73 -12.36 15.29 -19.91
CA LEU A 73 -11.61 16.54 -19.77
C LEU A 73 -10.23 16.48 -20.41
N VAL A 74 -9.57 15.32 -20.37
CA VAL A 74 -8.20 15.12 -20.82
C VAL A 74 -7.99 13.77 -21.49
N ASP A 75 -6.88 13.63 -22.25
CA ASP A 75 -6.38 12.33 -22.68
C ASP A 75 -5.81 11.58 -21.46
N LEU A 76 -6.46 10.48 -21.09
CA LEU A 76 -6.07 9.68 -19.94
C LEU A 76 -4.73 8.95 -20.13
N ALA A 77 -4.30 8.66 -21.35
CA ALA A 77 -3.01 8.03 -21.59
C ALA A 77 -1.87 9.03 -21.34
N GLU A 78 -2.06 10.28 -21.74
CA GLU A 78 -1.14 11.39 -21.44
C GLU A 78 -1.11 11.68 -19.94
N PHE A 79 -2.30 11.76 -19.30
CA PHE A 79 -2.43 11.95 -17.86
C PHE A 79 -1.69 10.86 -17.08
N ASP A 80 -1.98 9.58 -17.35
CA ASP A 80 -1.37 8.42 -16.68
C ASP A 80 0.16 8.42 -16.82
N THR A 81 0.65 8.73 -18.02
CA THR A 81 2.10 8.78 -18.29
C THR A 81 2.76 9.89 -17.50
N SER A 82 2.20 11.10 -17.52
CA SER A 82 2.73 12.25 -16.80
C SER A 82 2.71 12.03 -15.29
N TRP A 83 1.57 11.54 -14.76
CA TRP A 83 1.40 11.28 -13.32
C TRP A 83 2.38 10.20 -12.83
N LYS A 84 2.47 9.07 -13.54
CA LYS A 84 3.41 8.00 -13.25
C LYS A 84 4.86 8.50 -13.23
N THR A 85 5.28 9.22 -14.27
CA THR A 85 6.66 9.74 -14.37
C THR A 85 7.01 10.66 -13.20
N ARG A 86 6.06 11.50 -12.74
CA ARG A 86 6.28 12.38 -11.58
C ARG A 86 6.46 11.58 -10.30
N ILE A 87 5.60 10.58 -10.07
CA ILE A 87 5.69 9.71 -8.90
C ILE A 87 7.03 8.97 -8.89
N GLU A 88 7.38 8.31 -10.00
CA GLU A 88 8.64 7.57 -10.13
C GLU A 88 9.86 8.47 -9.90
N SER A 89 9.87 9.66 -10.50
CA SER A 89 10.95 10.63 -10.31
C SER A 89 11.07 11.11 -8.87
N TRP A 90 9.95 11.27 -8.16
CA TRP A 90 9.97 11.73 -6.78
C TRP A 90 10.41 10.63 -5.81
N LEU A 91 9.95 9.39 -6.04
CA LEU A 91 10.24 8.24 -5.17
C LEU A 91 11.59 7.57 -5.48
N ALA A 92 12.27 7.92 -6.57
CA ALA A 92 13.51 7.27 -7.00
C ALA A 92 14.58 7.22 -5.92
N ASP A 93 14.79 8.33 -5.20
CA ASP A 93 15.84 8.47 -4.21
C ASP A 93 15.32 8.72 -2.79
N ASN A 94 14.00 8.85 -2.59
CA ASN A 94 13.43 9.21 -1.31
C ASN A 94 12.01 8.69 -1.14
N VAL A 95 11.87 7.60 -0.41
CA VAL A 95 10.55 7.07 -0.03
C VAL A 95 10.32 7.35 1.45
N PRO A 96 9.39 8.26 1.80
CA PRO A 96 9.16 8.65 3.19
C PRO A 96 8.53 7.51 3.99
N VAL A 97 9.01 7.30 5.20
CA VAL A 97 8.56 6.24 6.12
C VAL A 97 7.63 6.85 7.17
N LYS A 98 6.52 6.19 7.46
CA LYS A 98 5.61 6.60 8.55
C LYS A 98 6.33 6.54 9.91
N PRO A 99 6.14 7.54 10.77
CA PRO A 99 6.73 7.54 12.11
C PRO A 99 6.38 6.28 12.88
N GLY A 100 7.42 5.57 13.35
CA GLY A 100 7.27 4.35 14.14
C GLY A 100 7.18 3.04 13.33
N ALA A 101 7.05 3.08 12.01
CA ALA A 101 6.96 1.88 11.18
C ALA A 101 8.20 1.00 11.30
N GLU A 102 9.40 1.56 11.12
CA GLU A 102 10.67 0.84 11.27
C GLU A 102 10.81 0.20 12.66
N LYS A 103 10.55 0.98 13.71
CA LYS A 103 10.63 0.48 15.11
C LYS A 103 9.67 -0.67 15.35
N LEU A 104 8.44 -0.60 14.83
CA LEU A 104 7.45 -1.69 14.96
C LEU A 104 7.93 -2.95 14.23
N LEU A 105 8.38 -2.81 12.99
CA LEU A 105 8.90 -3.93 12.19
C LEU A 105 10.09 -4.60 12.89
N GLN A 106 11.03 -3.82 13.45
CA GLN A 106 12.17 -4.34 14.21
C GLN A 106 11.70 -5.11 15.45
N GLN A 107 10.76 -4.57 16.23
CA GLN A 107 10.23 -5.25 17.42
C GLN A 107 9.54 -6.58 17.09
N LEU A 108 8.86 -6.67 15.94
CA LEU A 108 8.26 -7.91 15.48
C LEU A 108 9.31 -8.92 15.02
N GLN A 109 10.37 -8.44 14.36
CA GLN A 109 11.51 -9.25 13.96
C GLN A 109 12.21 -9.88 15.17
N ASP A 110 12.51 -9.08 16.18
CA ASP A 110 13.16 -9.54 17.41
C ASP A 110 12.35 -10.61 18.15
N ARG A 111 11.03 -10.61 17.95
CA ARG A 111 10.09 -11.60 18.49
C ARG A 111 9.85 -12.80 17.57
N GLY A 112 10.47 -12.85 16.42
CA GLY A 112 10.28 -13.90 15.42
C GLY A 112 8.88 -13.93 14.82
N ILE A 113 8.12 -12.80 14.85
CA ILE A 113 6.75 -12.71 14.29
C ILE A 113 6.86 -12.41 12.79
N PRO A 114 6.25 -13.22 11.90
CA PRO A 114 6.18 -12.96 10.48
C PRO A 114 5.53 -11.60 10.17
N ARG A 115 6.10 -10.89 9.20
CA ARG A 115 5.69 -9.55 8.75
C ARG A 115 5.47 -9.60 7.24
N VAL A 116 4.22 -9.70 6.82
CA VAL A 116 3.83 -9.77 5.42
C VAL A 116 3.23 -8.44 4.99
N VAL A 117 3.71 -7.90 3.90
CA VAL A 117 3.10 -6.73 3.26
C VAL A 117 2.06 -7.20 2.25
N ALA A 118 0.84 -6.68 2.35
CA ALA A 118 -0.30 -6.94 1.48
C ALA A 118 -0.79 -5.59 0.89
N THR A 119 -0.30 -5.23 -0.29
CA THR A 119 -0.52 -3.91 -0.91
C THR A 119 -1.29 -4.00 -2.22
N SER A 120 -2.01 -2.93 -2.58
CA SER A 120 -2.63 -2.77 -3.91
C SER A 120 -1.60 -2.40 -5.01
N THR A 121 -0.42 -1.95 -4.61
CA THR A 121 0.73 -1.72 -5.50
C THR A 121 1.28 -3.07 -6.00
N THR A 122 1.85 -3.11 -7.21
CA THR A 122 2.48 -4.33 -7.72
C THR A 122 3.72 -4.70 -6.90
N SER A 123 4.00 -6.00 -6.79
CA SER A 123 5.07 -6.51 -5.90
C SER A 123 6.44 -5.97 -6.25
N ASP A 124 6.75 -5.81 -7.54
CA ASP A 124 8.03 -5.25 -8.02
C ASP A 124 8.22 -3.80 -7.55
N VAL A 125 7.22 -2.96 -7.74
CA VAL A 125 7.24 -1.55 -7.29
C VAL A 125 7.25 -1.47 -5.76
N ALA A 126 6.46 -2.30 -5.08
CA ALA A 126 6.42 -2.33 -3.62
C ALA A 126 7.78 -2.72 -3.01
N ILE A 127 8.45 -3.73 -3.57
CA ILE A 127 9.78 -4.16 -3.13
C ILE A 127 10.81 -3.04 -3.35
N GLU A 128 10.77 -2.35 -4.50
CA GLU A 128 11.67 -1.24 -4.79
C GLU A 128 11.48 -0.08 -3.78
N ASN A 129 10.23 0.32 -3.55
CA ASN A 129 9.91 1.35 -2.57
C ASN A 129 10.37 0.97 -1.15
N LEU A 130 10.13 -0.28 -0.73
CA LEU A 130 10.57 -0.77 0.57
C LEU A 130 12.09 -0.83 0.72
N LYS A 131 12.83 -1.13 -0.37
CA LYS A 131 14.29 -1.09 -0.41
C LYS A 131 14.80 0.34 -0.29
N THR A 132 14.27 1.26 -1.08
CA THR A 132 14.63 2.69 -1.03
C THR A 132 14.33 3.28 0.35
N ALA A 133 13.22 2.87 0.98
CA ALA A 133 12.86 3.25 2.35
C ALA A 133 13.70 2.57 3.45
N GLY A 134 14.55 1.58 3.11
CA GLY A 134 15.34 0.81 4.09
C GLY A 134 14.53 -0.21 4.90
N LEU A 135 13.25 -0.42 4.60
CA LEU A 135 12.38 -1.32 5.37
C LEU A 135 12.38 -2.77 4.86
N TYR A 136 12.81 -3.02 3.62
CA TYR A 136 12.76 -4.34 3.01
C TYR A 136 13.43 -5.47 3.82
N PRO A 137 14.60 -5.28 4.47
CA PRO A 137 15.22 -6.30 5.31
C PRO A 137 14.38 -6.73 6.52
N LEU A 138 13.41 -5.90 6.91
CA LEU A 138 12.50 -6.14 8.03
C LEU A 138 11.20 -6.85 7.60
N ILE A 139 10.98 -7.07 6.31
CA ILE A 139 9.77 -7.69 5.74
C ILE A 139 10.05 -9.16 5.43
N THR A 140 9.12 -10.04 5.81
CA THR A 140 9.24 -11.48 5.52
C THR A 140 8.84 -11.79 4.08
N THR A 141 7.74 -11.19 3.61
CA THR A 141 7.16 -11.42 2.28
C THR A 141 6.36 -10.20 1.85
N VAL A 142 6.35 -9.94 0.55
CA VAL A 142 5.52 -8.90 -0.10
C VAL A 142 4.54 -9.57 -1.05
N LEU A 143 3.26 -9.23 -0.93
CA LEU A 143 2.17 -9.64 -1.82
C LEU A 143 1.56 -8.39 -2.45
N GLY A 144 1.66 -8.29 -3.76
CA GLY A 144 1.16 -7.16 -4.54
C GLY A 144 -0.23 -7.37 -5.13
N GLY A 145 -0.86 -6.29 -5.54
CA GLY A 145 -2.23 -6.31 -6.07
C GLY A 145 -2.42 -7.10 -7.36
N GLU A 146 -1.37 -7.37 -8.12
CA GLU A 146 -1.39 -8.21 -9.32
C GLU A 146 -1.51 -9.71 -9.02
N GLN A 147 -1.29 -10.12 -7.78
CA GLN A 147 -1.33 -11.51 -7.34
C GLN A 147 -2.72 -11.96 -6.85
N VAL A 148 -3.72 -11.09 -6.93
CA VAL A 148 -5.12 -11.36 -6.55
C VAL A 148 -6.07 -11.06 -7.70
N GLU A 149 -7.17 -11.81 -7.75
CA GLU A 149 -8.24 -11.57 -8.73
C GLU A 149 -9.06 -10.34 -8.33
N ASN A 150 -9.44 -10.27 -7.04
CA ASN A 150 -10.22 -9.19 -6.48
C ASN A 150 -9.35 -8.28 -5.62
N GLY A 151 -9.31 -6.98 -5.96
CA GLY A 151 -8.61 -5.97 -5.17
C GLY A 151 -9.36 -5.56 -3.91
N LYS A 152 -8.67 -4.88 -2.99
CA LYS A 152 -9.30 -4.29 -1.81
C LYS A 152 -10.53 -3.46 -2.20
N PRO A 153 -11.65 -3.56 -1.48
CA PRO A 153 -11.81 -4.09 -0.13
C PRO A 153 -12.06 -5.61 -0.04
N ASP A 154 -11.96 -6.38 -1.13
CA ASP A 154 -12.06 -7.82 -1.06
C ASP A 154 -10.95 -8.38 -0.13
N PRO A 155 -11.24 -9.34 0.76
CA PRO A 155 -10.27 -9.88 1.70
C PRO A 155 -9.20 -10.78 1.05
N GLU A 156 -9.31 -11.12 -0.22
CA GLU A 156 -8.48 -12.11 -0.91
C GLU A 156 -6.98 -11.91 -0.64
N ILE A 157 -6.49 -10.66 -0.74
CA ILE A 157 -5.07 -10.37 -0.53
C ILE A 157 -4.61 -10.69 0.90
N TYR A 158 -5.46 -10.45 1.90
CA TYR A 158 -5.13 -10.73 3.29
C TYR A 158 -5.22 -12.23 3.61
N LEU A 159 -6.17 -12.96 3.01
CA LEU A 159 -6.26 -14.41 3.12
C LEU A 159 -5.01 -15.08 2.53
N LYS A 160 -4.57 -14.66 1.35
CA LYS A 160 -3.33 -15.14 0.73
C LYS A 160 -2.09 -14.76 1.57
N ALA A 161 -2.05 -13.54 2.12
CA ALA A 161 -0.96 -13.09 2.98
C ALA A 161 -0.88 -13.91 4.30
N ALA A 162 -2.01 -14.27 4.89
CA ALA A 162 -2.06 -15.13 6.08
C ALA A 162 -1.50 -16.53 5.77
N ALA A 163 -1.89 -17.13 4.64
CA ALA A 163 -1.35 -18.41 4.20
C ALA A 163 0.16 -18.37 3.98
N LEU A 164 0.70 -17.27 3.38
CA LEU A 164 2.14 -17.06 3.22
C LEU A 164 2.87 -16.89 4.56
N ALA A 165 2.20 -16.40 5.58
CA ALA A 165 2.72 -16.32 6.95
C ALA A 165 2.67 -17.67 7.70
N GLY A 166 2.14 -18.74 7.07
CA GLY A 166 2.00 -20.07 7.68
C GLY A 166 0.77 -20.23 8.57
N HIS A 167 -0.25 -19.40 8.37
CA HIS A 167 -1.49 -19.41 9.14
C HIS A 167 -2.70 -19.63 8.21
N GLU A 168 -3.64 -20.45 8.67
CA GLU A 168 -4.96 -20.50 8.06
C GLU A 168 -5.74 -19.24 8.47
N PRO A 169 -6.44 -18.61 7.51
CA PRO A 169 -7.22 -17.40 7.74
C PRO A 169 -8.43 -17.64 8.66
#